data_5c23501898f481ac27f799fbedc36f52
#
_entry.id   5c23501898f481ac27f799fbedc36f52
#
_cell.length_a   1.000
_cell.length_b   1.000
_cell.length_c   1.000
_cell.angle_alpha   90.00
_cell.angle_beta   90.00
_cell.angle_gamma   90.00
#
_symmetry.space_group_name_H-M   'P 1'
#
loop_
_entity.id
_entity.type
_entity.pdbx_description
1 polymer ?
#
loop_
_entity_poly.entity_id
_entity_poly.type
_entity_poly.pdbx_seq_one_letter_code
_entity_poly.pdbx_strand_id
1 'polypeptide(L)'
;MEANINTQDAGGKKPSLFGMITSPGEQFERMKTKSPVWGGFVLFLVMGTILATVAAYLGLINNPEMAKLLKEDTTGIMKGTTLGIGAIGGLVGPAFGLFIVAGFYKIIMMFMSNDTPYMKILSIYIYANVVFYLGSLINVALGYILGGNGIDKYTSLGPLFEQGTIAYGIGSAFEVFNIWSLILTGLGLHIVAGLSKKQAIILISIFFILTIGFSMLGGMFSGFGA
;
A
#
# COMPACT_ATOMS: atom_id res chain seq x y z
N MET A 1 24.28 -3.38 -41.39
CA MET A 1 23.05 -2.63 -41.05
C MET A 1 22.85 -2.68 -39.55
N GLU A 2 23.40 -1.69 -38.85
CA GLU A 2 23.20 -1.56 -37.42
C GLU A 2 21.82 -0.99 -37.21
N ALA A 3 21.00 -1.71 -36.44
CA ALA A 3 19.70 -1.25 -35.99
C ALA A 3 19.92 -0.08 -35.02
N ASN A 4 19.66 1.11 -35.50
CA ASN A 4 19.68 2.35 -34.71
C ASN A 4 18.51 2.27 -33.73
N ILE A 5 18.77 1.71 -32.54
CA ILE A 5 17.82 1.72 -31.43
C ILE A 5 17.73 3.15 -30.96
N ASN A 6 16.62 3.78 -31.26
CA ASN A 6 16.30 5.18 -30.98
C ASN A 6 16.19 5.39 -29.44
N THR A 7 17.33 5.55 -28.77
CA THR A 7 17.45 5.80 -27.32
C THR A 7 17.06 7.23 -26.93
N GLN A 8 16.65 8.09 -27.90
CA GLN A 8 16.34 9.50 -27.63
C GLN A 8 14.96 9.76 -27.04
N ASP A 9 14.02 8.82 -27.07
CA ASP A 9 12.64 9.08 -26.64
C ASP A 9 12.33 8.73 -25.16
N ALA A 10 13.17 8.03 -24.44
CA ALA A 10 12.93 7.64 -23.05
C ALA A 10 13.11 8.78 -22.04
N GLY A 11 13.91 9.80 -22.38
CA GLY A 11 14.26 10.89 -21.44
C GLY A 11 13.19 11.99 -21.26
N GLY A 12 12.17 12.05 -22.12
CA GLY A 12 11.19 13.14 -22.14
C GLY A 12 9.83 12.83 -21.49
N LYS A 13 9.42 11.59 -21.47
CA LYS A 13 8.09 11.18 -20.99
C LYS A 13 8.06 11.06 -19.45
N LYS A 14 6.98 11.59 -18.84
CA LYS A 14 6.75 11.39 -17.40
C LYS A 14 6.46 9.92 -17.10
N PRO A 15 6.89 9.36 -15.94
CA PRO A 15 6.49 8.03 -15.54
C PRO A 15 4.96 7.97 -15.33
N SER A 16 4.35 6.84 -15.67
CA SER A 16 2.92 6.58 -15.53
C SER A 16 2.65 5.65 -14.36
N LEU A 17 1.67 6.00 -13.52
CA LEU A 17 1.22 5.12 -12.43
C LEU A 17 0.64 3.81 -12.99
N PHE A 18 -0.17 3.88 -14.05
CA PHE A 18 -0.71 2.69 -14.68
C PHE A 18 0.41 1.84 -15.33
N GLY A 19 1.42 2.49 -15.90
CA GLY A 19 2.59 1.81 -16.45
C GLY A 19 3.39 1.01 -15.42
N MET A 20 3.24 1.28 -14.11
CA MET A 20 3.87 0.48 -13.05
C MET A 20 3.32 -0.95 -12.98
N ILE A 21 2.09 -1.16 -13.43
CA ILE A 21 1.46 -2.49 -13.48
C ILE A 21 1.96 -3.29 -14.68
N THR A 22 2.16 -2.63 -15.83
CA THR A 22 2.42 -3.31 -17.10
C THR A 22 3.90 -3.34 -17.50
N SER A 23 4.66 -2.29 -17.18
CA SER A 23 6.06 -2.12 -17.57
C SER A 23 6.86 -1.33 -16.52
N PRO A 24 6.97 -1.84 -15.27
CA PRO A 24 7.55 -1.09 -14.15
C PRO A 24 9.00 -0.67 -14.40
N GLY A 25 9.80 -1.53 -15.03
CA GLY A 25 11.20 -1.21 -15.36
C GLY A 25 11.32 0.04 -16.21
N GLU A 26 10.51 0.18 -17.26
CA GLU A 26 10.49 1.38 -18.12
C GLU A 26 10.08 2.63 -17.33
N GLN A 27 9.09 2.52 -16.46
CA GLN A 27 8.66 3.67 -15.64
C GLN A 27 9.77 4.11 -14.67
N PHE A 28 10.46 3.17 -14.04
CA PHE A 28 11.61 3.48 -13.19
C PHE A 28 12.78 4.07 -13.99
N GLU A 29 13.04 3.62 -15.22
CA GLU A 29 14.04 4.29 -16.08
C GLU A 29 13.69 5.76 -16.32
N ARG A 30 12.41 6.07 -16.62
CA ARG A 30 11.93 7.45 -16.76
C ARG A 30 12.09 8.26 -15.46
N MET A 31 11.98 7.62 -14.30
CA MET A 31 12.14 8.27 -12.99
C MET A 31 13.59 8.65 -12.67
N LYS A 32 14.59 8.16 -13.41
CA LYS A 32 15.98 8.64 -13.26
C LYS A 32 16.08 10.13 -13.51
N THR A 33 15.34 10.64 -14.49
CA THR A 33 15.34 12.05 -14.89
C THR A 33 14.22 12.86 -14.23
N LYS A 34 13.03 12.29 -14.05
CA LYS A 34 11.86 12.96 -13.46
C LYS A 34 11.24 12.05 -12.41
N SER A 35 11.33 12.46 -11.16
CA SER A 35 10.76 11.75 -10.01
C SER A 35 9.58 12.52 -9.41
N PRO A 36 8.39 12.52 -10.05
CA PRO A 36 7.23 13.24 -9.57
C PRO A 36 6.63 12.59 -8.32
N VAL A 37 6.27 13.42 -7.35
CA VAL A 37 5.72 12.97 -6.05
C VAL A 37 4.22 13.31 -5.95
N TRP A 38 3.89 14.58 -6.18
CA TRP A 38 2.62 15.15 -5.74
C TRP A 38 1.39 14.55 -6.43
N GLY A 39 1.47 14.23 -7.72
CA GLY A 39 0.34 13.63 -8.45
C GLY A 39 -0.07 12.26 -7.90
N GLY A 40 0.91 11.38 -7.67
CA GLY A 40 0.69 10.08 -7.04
C GLY A 40 0.27 10.20 -5.58
N PHE A 41 0.88 11.14 -4.84
CA PHE A 41 0.53 11.42 -3.45
C PHE A 41 -0.95 11.81 -3.30
N VAL A 42 -1.41 12.81 -4.05
CA VAL A 42 -2.82 13.26 -3.99
C VAL A 42 -3.77 12.13 -4.42
N LEU A 43 -3.43 11.37 -5.47
CA LEU A 43 -4.24 10.23 -5.89
C LEU A 43 -4.40 9.22 -4.74
N PHE A 44 -3.33 8.92 -4.01
CA PHE A 44 -3.39 7.96 -2.91
C PHE A 44 -4.13 8.47 -1.68
N LEU A 45 -4.10 9.77 -1.42
CA LEU A 45 -4.96 10.38 -0.39
C LEU A 45 -6.45 10.18 -0.75
N VAL A 46 -6.81 10.47 -1.99
CA VAL A 46 -8.19 10.31 -2.47
C VAL A 46 -8.62 8.84 -2.43
N MET A 47 -7.81 7.95 -2.99
CA MET A 47 -8.10 6.51 -2.98
C MET A 47 -8.16 5.95 -1.57
N GLY A 48 -7.20 6.31 -0.70
CA GLY A 48 -7.18 5.89 0.70
C GLY A 48 -8.44 6.33 1.45
N THR A 49 -8.86 7.58 1.25
CA THR A 49 -10.11 8.11 1.84
C THR A 49 -11.32 7.31 1.38
N ILE A 50 -11.47 7.09 0.07
CA ILE A 50 -12.61 6.35 -0.49
C ILE A 50 -12.60 4.91 0.03
N LEU A 51 -11.48 4.20 -0.09
CA LEU A 51 -11.38 2.79 0.31
C LEU A 51 -11.63 2.59 1.80
N ALA A 52 -11.05 3.45 2.66
CA ALA A 52 -11.25 3.36 4.10
C ALA A 52 -12.69 3.69 4.51
N THR A 53 -13.35 4.64 3.83
CA THR A 53 -14.77 4.95 4.06
C THR A 53 -15.66 3.78 3.66
N VAL A 54 -15.40 3.15 2.51
CA VAL A 54 -16.15 1.97 2.06
C VAL A 54 -15.92 0.79 3.01
N ALA A 55 -14.68 0.55 3.44
CA ALA A 55 -14.37 -0.50 4.41
C ALA A 55 -15.10 -0.26 5.75
N ALA A 56 -15.11 0.98 6.24
CA ALA A 56 -15.88 1.36 7.44
C ALA A 56 -17.37 1.11 7.28
N TYR A 57 -17.93 1.39 6.10
CA TYR A 57 -19.34 1.10 5.79
C TYR A 57 -19.63 -0.40 5.78
N LEU A 58 -18.75 -1.22 5.18
CA LEU A 58 -18.89 -2.68 5.19
C LEU A 58 -18.84 -3.24 6.62
N GLY A 59 -17.95 -2.72 7.46
CA GLY A 59 -17.91 -3.06 8.88
C GLY A 59 -19.22 -2.75 9.62
N LEU A 60 -19.87 -1.63 9.30
CA LEU A 60 -21.16 -1.28 9.90
C LEU A 60 -22.29 -2.21 9.51
N ILE A 61 -22.38 -2.62 8.23
CA ILE A 61 -23.55 -3.36 7.73
C ILE A 61 -23.39 -4.87 7.87
N ASN A 62 -22.15 -5.40 7.86
CA ASN A 62 -21.87 -6.82 7.84
C ASN A 62 -21.49 -7.40 9.21
N ASN A 63 -21.09 -6.55 10.20
CA ASN A 63 -20.95 -6.99 11.58
C ASN A 63 -22.33 -7.02 12.24
N PRO A 64 -22.80 -8.17 12.78
CA PRO A 64 -24.15 -8.32 13.33
C PRO A 64 -24.48 -7.34 14.45
N GLU A 65 -23.52 -7.08 15.36
CA GLU A 65 -23.72 -6.16 16.48
C GLU A 65 -23.82 -4.71 16.00
N MET A 66 -22.92 -4.31 15.11
CA MET A 66 -22.92 -2.96 14.52
C MET A 66 -24.16 -2.71 13.67
N ALA A 67 -24.61 -3.72 12.91
CA ALA A 67 -25.83 -3.64 12.10
C ALA A 67 -27.08 -3.49 12.99
N LYS A 68 -27.13 -4.12 14.17
CA LYS A 68 -28.19 -3.93 15.15
C LYS A 68 -28.19 -2.50 15.70
N LEU A 69 -27.04 -2.03 16.18
CA LEU A 69 -26.88 -0.66 16.66
C LEU A 69 -27.23 0.38 15.59
N LEU A 70 -26.88 0.11 14.34
CA LEU A 70 -27.19 0.98 13.21
C LEU A 70 -28.71 1.10 12.97
N LYS A 71 -29.51 0.02 13.20
CA LYS A 71 -30.98 0.07 13.12
C LYS A 71 -31.61 0.90 14.23
N GLU A 72 -30.97 0.97 15.38
CA GLU A 72 -31.38 1.77 16.54
C GLU A 72 -30.93 3.23 16.43
N ASP A 73 -29.99 3.54 15.53
CA ASP A 73 -29.45 4.90 15.31
C ASP A 73 -30.44 5.78 14.53
N THR A 74 -31.46 6.25 15.19
CA THR A 74 -32.48 7.16 14.62
C THR A 74 -31.91 8.54 14.26
N THR A 75 -30.75 8.90 14.80
CA THR A 75 -30.09 10.20 14.60
C THR A 75 -29.09 10.21 13.46
N GLY A 76 -28.64 9.06 13.01
CA GLY A 76 -27.57 8.90 12.02
C GLY A 76 -26.18 9.28 12.54
N ILE A 77 -26.03 9.59 13.84
CA ILE A 77 -24.76 10.01 14.46
C ILE A 77 -23.74 8.88 14.37
N MET A 78 -24.12 7.66 14.72
CA MET A 78 -23.21 6.51 14.68
C MET A 78 -22.68 6.27 13.28
N LYS A 79 -23.59 6.23 12.28
CA LYS A 79 -23.21 6.08 10.87
C LYS A 79 -22.28 7.20 10.42
N GLY A 80 -22.64 8.46 10.68
CA GLY A 80 -21.84 9.63 10.31
C GLY A 80 -20.46 9.64 10.95
N THR A 81 -20.38 9.31 12.24
CA THR A 81 -19.11 9.25 12.97
C THR A 81 -18.19 8.13 12.43
N THR A 82 -18.72 6.93 12.22
CA THR A 82 -17.92 5.80 11.72
C THR A 82 -17.37 6.08 10.31
N LEU A 83 -18.22 6.59 9.39
CA LEU A 83 -17.78 6.96 8.06
C LEU A 83 -16.78 8.12 8.08
N GLY A 84 -16.99 9.11 8.97
CA GLY A 84 -16.07 10.22 9.18
C GLY A 84 -14.70 9.77 9.69
N ILE A 85 -14.66 8.87 10.66
CA ILE A 85 -13.40 8.27 11.16
C ILE A 85 -12.71 7.49 10.04
N GLY A 86 -13.45 6.71 9.27
CA GLY A 86 -12.93 6.00 8.09
C GLY A 86 -12.31 6.96 7.07
N ALA A 87 -13.02 8.04 6.73
CA ALA A 87 -12.52 9.04 5.79
C ALA A 87 -11.27 9.76 6.30
N ILE A 88 -11.26 10.18 7.56
CA ILE A 88 -10.09 10.84 8.19
C ILE A 88 -8.92 9.87 8.26
N GLY A 89 -9.13 8.62 8.67
CA GLY A 89 -8.09 7.59 8.72
C GLY A 89 -7.50 7.30 7.34
N GLY A 90 -8.35 7.20 6.32
CA GLY A 90 -7.94 7.01 4.93
C GLY A 90 -7.21 8.20 4.31
N LEU A 91 -7.43 9.42 4.83
CA LEU A 91 -6.69 10.61 4.44
C LEU A 91 -5.35 10.70 5.18
N VAL A 92 -5.39 10.60 6.51
CA VAL A 92 -4.25 10.82 7.40
C VAL A 92 -3.26 9.67 7.32
N GLY A 93 -3.73 8.41 7.24
CA GLY A 93 -2.86 7.24 7.17
C GLY A 93 -1.87 7.30 6.00
N PRO A 94 -2.32 7.42 4.75
CA PRO A 94 -1.43 7.60 3.61
C PRO A 94 -0.62 8.90 3.66
N ALA A 95 -1.22 10.00 4.17
CA ALA A 95 -0.52 11.27 4.27
C ALA A 95 0.78 11.16 5.09
N PHE A 96 0.73 10.51 6.23
CA PHE A 96 1.91 10.31 7.07
C PHE A 96 2.67 9.02 6.73
N GLY A 97 1.97 7.93 6.45
CA GLY A 97 2.57 6.62 6.19
C GLY A 97 3.57 6.63 5.05
N LEU A 98 3.24 7.26 3.93
CA LEU A 98 4.13 7.37 2.77
C LEU A 98 5.45 8.08 3.11
N PHE A 99 5.36 9.19 3.86
CA PHE A 99 6.55 9.93 4.28
C PHE A 99 7.38 9.16 5.31
N ILE A 100 6.74 8.55 6.31
CA ILE A 100 7.44 7.80 7.36
C ILE A 100 8.18 6.61 6.75
N VAL A 101 7.52 5.80 5.91
CA VAL A 101 8.14 4.62 5.30
C VAL A 101 9.27 5.00 4.35
N ALA A 102 9.11 6.05 3.53
CA ALA A 102 10.19 6.57 2.70
C ALA A 102 11.37 7.08 3.54
N GLY A 103 11.10 7.64 4.73
CA GLY A 103 12.11 8.02 5.72
C GLY A 103 12.91 6.83 6.23
N PHE A 104 12.24 5.74 6.57
CA PHE A 104 12.92 4.50 6.98
C PHE A 104 13.79 3.93 5.85
N TYR A 105 13.28 3.91 4.59
CA TYR A 105 14.11 3.53 3.44
C TYR A 105 15.37 4.41 3.35
N LYS A 106 15.22 5.73 3.48
CA LYS A 106 16.37 6.67 3.44
C LYS A 106 17.38 6.36 4.55
N ILE A 107 16.93 6.16 5.80
CA ILE A 107 17.81 5.87 6.93
C ILE A 107 18.62 4.61 6.68
N ILE A 108 17.98 3.50 6.27
CA ILE A 108 18.68 2.24 6.02
C ILE A 108 19.64 2.39 4.82
N MET A 109 19.24 3.11 3.76
CA MET A 109 20.09 3.37 2.60
C MET A 109 21.34 4.19 2.96
N MET A 110 21.25 5.11 3.92
CA MET A 110 22.43 5.83 4.43
C MET A 110 23.47 4.87 5.07
N PHE A 111 23.02 3.85 5.82
CA PHE A 111 23.91 2.81 6.31
C PHE A 111 24.51 1.92 5.20
N MET A 112 23.89 1.92 4.02
CA MET A 112 24.41 1.25 2.82
C MET A 112 25.30 2.18 1.95
N SER A 113 25.71 3.35 2.49
CA SER A 113 26.48 4.38 1.79
C SER A 113 25.80 4.89 0.51
N ASN A 114 24.47 5.04 0.54
CA ASN A 114 23.67 5.55 -0.57
C ASN A 114 23.00 6.88 -0.19
N ASP A 115 23.39 7.95 -0.89
CA ASP A 115 22.96 9.32 -0.62
C ASP A 115 21.80 9.81 -1.50
N THR A 116 21.03 8.89 -2.09
CA THR A 116 19.85 9.25 -2.91
C THR A 116 18.95 10.24 -2.14
N PRO A 117 18.54 11.36 -2.75
CA PRO A 117 17.67 12.35 -2.11
C PRO A 117 16.34 11.73 -1.65
N TYR A 118 15.89 12.14 -0.47
CA TYR A 118 14.65 11.65 0.15
C TYR A 118 13.44 11.71 -0.77
N MET A 119 13.23 12.86 -1.46
CA MET A 119 12.08 13.03 -2.38
C MET A 119 12.12 12.06 -3.57
N LYS A 120 13.30 11.62 -3.96
CA LYS A 120 13.46 10.60 -5.01
C LYS A 120 13.04 9.22 -4.50
N ILE A 121 13.41 8.87 -3.25
CA ILE A 121 12.99 7.63 -2.58
C ILE A 121 11.47 7.64 -2.37
N LEU A 122 10.90 8.75 -1.89
CA LEU A 122 9.47 8.93 -1.74
C LEU A 122 8.73 8.74 -3.07
N SER A 123 9.25 9.30 -4.17
CA SER A 123 8.68 9.10 -5.50
C SER A 123 8.69 7.62 -5.90
N ILE A 124 9.82 6.91 -5.71
CA ILE A 124 9.91 5.46 -5.98
C ILE A 124 8.83 4.71 -5.20
N TYR A 125 8.74 4.99 -3.90
CA TYR A 125 7.80 4.32 -3.00
C TYR A 125 6.34 4.59 -3.39
N ILE A 126 5.97 5.85 -3.69
CA ILE A 126 4.64 6.20 -4.18
C ILE A 126 4.30 5.41 -5.45
N TYR A 127 5.17 5.41 -6.45
CA TYR A 127 4.91 4.73 -7.71
C TYR A 127 4.82 3.21 -7.54
N ALA A 128 5.66 2.60 -6.71
CA ALA A 128 5.60 1.17 -6.41
C ALA A 128 4.29 0.78 -5.70
N ASN A 129 3.74 1.67 -4.86
CA ASN A 129 2.52 1.41 -4.10
C ASN A 129 1.22 1.46 -4.92
N VAL A 130 1.26 1.79 -6.21
CA VAL A 130 0.06 1.74 -7.06
C VAL A 130 -0.58 0.34 -7.06
N VAL A 131 0.23 -0.71 -7.04
CA VAL A 131 -0.27 -2.09 -6.99
C VAL A 131 -0.86 -2.45 -5.63
N PHE A 132 -0.34 -1.88 -4.53
CA PHE A 132 -0.93 -2.03 -3.21
C PHE A 132 -2.36 -1.44 -3.17
N TYR A 133 -2.57 -0.26 -3.74
CA TYR A 133 -3.90 0.35 -3.83
C TYR A 133 -4.83 -0.43 -4.76
N LEU A 134 -4.32 -1.03 -5.84
CA LEU A 134 -5.08 -1.95 -6.67
C LEU A 134 -5.53 -3.17 -5.84
N GLY A 135 -4.64 -3.76 -5.06
CA GLY A 135 -4.95 -4.85 -4.13
C GLY A 135 -6.00 -4.46 -3.10
N SER A 136 -5.87 -3.27 -2.52
CA SER A 136 -6.85 -2.74 -1.57
C SER A 136 -8.24 -2.59 -2.20
N LEU A 137 -8.33 -2.09 -3.43
CA LEU A 137 -9.58 -2.02 -4.18
C LEU A 137 -10.20 -3.41 -4.39
N ILE A 138 -9.39 -4.39 -4.79
CA ILE A 138 -9.82 -5.79 -4.99
C ILE A 138 -10.32 -6.37 -3.66
N ASN A 139 -9.59 -6.19 -2.56
CA ASN A 139 -9.96 -6.72 -1.25
C ASN A 139 -11.27 -6.08 -0.72
N VAL A 140 -11.47 -4.78 -0.90
CA VAL A 140 -12.73 -4.10 -0.55
C VAL A 140 -13.90 -4.61 -1.42
N ALA A 141 -13.68 -4.81 -2.72
CA ALA A 141 -14.69 -5.37 -3.61
C ALA A 141 -15.06 -6.82 -3.23
N LEU A 142 -14.07 -7.65 -2.89
CA LEU A 142 -14.29 -9.00 -2.39
C LEU A 142 -15.03 -8.97 -1.04
N GLY A 143 -14.68 -8.06 -0.14
CA GLY A 143 -15.39 -7.84 1.12
C GLY A 143 -16.86 -7.52 0.91
N TYR A 144 -17.18 -6.66 -0.06
CA TYR A 144 -18.56 -6.36 -0.42
C TYR A 144 -19.33 -7.60 -0.96
N ILE A 145 -18.71 -8.34 -1.89
CA ILE A 145 -19.32 -9.52 -2.54
C ILE A 145 -19.53 -10.67 -1.54
N LEU A 146 -18.57 -10.87 -0.64
CA LEU A 146 -18.56 -11.99 0.32
C LEU A 146 -19.26 -11.65 1.64
N GLY A 147 -19.77 -10.43 1.82
CA GLY A 147 -20.39 -9.99 3.07
C GLY A 147 -19.40 -9.84 4.22
N GLY A 148 -18.14 -9.54 3.92
CA GLY A 148 -17.09 -9.37 4.94
C GLY A 148 -17.10 -7.99 5.59
N ASN A 149 -16.33 -7.88 6.66
CA ASN A 149 -16.24 -6.68 7.51
C ASN A 149 -15.44 -5.50 6.90
N GLY A 150 -14.91 -5.64 5.67
CA GLY A 150 -14.10 -4.62 5.00
C GLY A 150 -12.65 -4.52 5.47
N ILE A 151 -12.23 -5.32 6.46
CA ILE A 151 -10.87 -5.35 7.02
C ILE A 151 -10.06 -6.52 6.47
N ASP A 152 -10.73 -7.61 6.15
CA ASP A 152 -10.09 -8.84 5.67
C ASP A 152 -9.39 -8.64 4.33
N LYS A 153 -8.19 -9.20 4.25
CA LYS A 153 -7.39 -9.22 3.03
C LYS A 153 -7.56 -10.58 2.34
N TYR A 154 -8.59 -10.70 1.53
CA TYR A 154 -8.94 -11.95 0.82
C TYR A 154 -7.86 -12.44 -0.13
N THR A 155 -6.97 -11.55 -0.58
CA THR A 155 -5.80 -11.90 -1.42
C THR A 155 -4.55 -12.24 -0.59
N SER A 156 -4.73 -12.53 0.71
CA SER A 156 -3.69 -12.97 1.63
C SER A 156 -3.97 -14.39 2.15
N LEU A 157 -3.04 -14.93 2.94
CA LEU A 157 -3.25 -16.18 3.68
C LEU A 157 -4.00 -15.96 5.01
N GLY A 158 -4.29 -14.70 5.40
CA GLY A 158 -4.98 -14.38 6.65
C GLY A 158 -6.30 -15.13 6.85
N PRO A 159 -7.23 -15.10 5.88
CA PRO A 159 -8.53 -15.74 6.00
C PRO A 159 -8.51 -17.28 6.20
N LEU A 160 -7.35 -17.93 6.07
CA LEU A 160 -7.17 -19.34 6.38
C LEU A 160 -7.02 -19.61 7.89
N PHE A 161 -6.87 -18.57 8.70
CA PHE A 161 -6.65 -18.64 10.14
C PHE A 161 -7.76 -17.90 10.89
N GLU A 162 -7.96 -18.24 12.15
CA GLU A 162 -8.92 -17.60 13.03
C GLU A 162 -8.50 -16.15 13.33
N GLN A 163 -9.43 -15.20 13.17
CA GLN A 163 -9.23 -13.79 13.53
C GLN A 163 -8.90 -13.67 15.02
N GLY A 164 -8.18 -12.62 15.40
CA GLY A 164 -7.70 -12.43 16.77
C GLY A 164 -6.46 -13.25 17.13
N THR A 165 -5.87 -13.97 16.16
CA THR A 165 -4.67 -14.80 16.38
C THR A 165 -3.42 -14.23 15.70
N ILE A 166 -2.25 -14.58 16.26
CA ILE A 166 -0.95 -14.29 15.64
C ILE A 166 -0.86 -14.93 14.24
N ALA A 167 -1.41 -16.14 14.06
CA ALA A 167 -1.40 -16.86 12.79
C ALA A 167 -2.17 -16.09 11.70
N TYR A 168 -3.33 -15.51 12.05
CA TYR A 168 -4.07 -14.62 11.17
C TYR A 168 -3.21 -13.42 10.74
N GLY A 169 -2.54 -12.78 11.72
CA GLY A 169 -1.65 -11.65 11.43
C GLY A 169 -0.49 -12.02 10.51
N ILE A 170 0.20 -13.12 10.77
CA ILE A 170 1.27 -13.63 9.89
C ILE A 170 0.71 -13.91 8.49
N GLY A 171 -0.39 -14.65 8.39
CA GLY A 171 -1.04 -14.96 7.11
C GLY A 171 -1.41 -13.70 6.33
N SER A 172 -1.90 -12.66 7.02
CA SER A 172 -2.27 -11.37 6.40
C SER A 172 -1.08 -10.57 5.86
N ALA A 173 0.14 -10.83 6.34
CA ALA A 173 1.36 -10.24 5.77
C ALA A 173 1.71 -10.80 4.38
N PHE A 174 1.31 -12.07 4.10
CA PHE A 174 1.48 -12.72 2.80
C PHE A 174 0.36 -12.33 1.82
N GLU A 175 0.13 -11.03 1.69
CA GLU A 175 -0.82 -10.45 0.75
C GLU A 175 -0.12 -10.22 -0.59
N VAL A 176 -0.72 -10.73 -1.67
CA VAL A 176 -0.09 -10.78 -3.01
C VAL A 176 0.32 -9.38 -3.50
N PHE A 177 -0.53 -8.39 -3.37
CA PHE A 177 -0.25 -7.03 -3.85
C PHE A 177 0.73 -6.27 -2.96
N ASN A 178 0.78 -6.58 -1.66
CA ASN A 178 1.79 -6.05 -0.77
C ASN A 178 3.18 -6.59 -1.13
N ILE A 179 3.30 -7.90 -1.36
CA ILE A 179 4.54 -8.53 -1.82
C ILE A 179 4.97 -7.94 -3.17
N TRP A 180 4.03 -7.78 -4.09
CA TRP A 180 4.31 -7.16 -5.39
C TRP A 180 4.80 -5.72 -5.25
N SER A 181 4.16 -4.91 -4.40
CA SER A 181 4.60 -3.53 -4.10
C SER A 181 6.02 -3.49 -3.53
N LEU A 182 6.38 -4.42 -2.63
CA LEU A 182 7.74 -4.53 -2.10
C LEU A 182 8.76 -4.88 -3.19
N ILE A 183 8.43 -5.81 -4.09
CA ILE A 183 9.29 -6.18 -5.23
C ILE A 183 9.50 -4.96 -6.14
N LEU A 184 8.43 -4.23 -6.46
CA LEU A 184 8.51 -3.00 -7.26
C LEU A 184 9.35 -1.92 -6.56
N THR A 185 9.19 -1.77 -5.24
CA THR A 185 10.04 -0.85 -4.47
C THR A 185 11.50 -1.23 -4.58
N GLY A 186 11.85 -2.50 -4.41
CA GLY A 186 13.21 -2.99 -4.58
C GLY A 186 13.77 -2.75 -5.99
N LEU A 187 12.95 -2.99 -7.01
CA LEU A 187 13.30 -2.71 -8.41
C LEU A 187 13.57 -1.21 -8.63
N GLY A 188 12.69 -0.36 -8.10
CA GLY A 188 12.84 1.09 -8.19
C GLY A 188 14.08 1.59 -7.46
N LEU A 189 14.36 1.07 -6.28
CA LEU A 189 15.57 1.41 -5.54
C LEU A 189 16.85 0.95 -6.27
N HIS A 190 16.80 -0.20 -6.94
CA HIS A 190 17.90 -0.65 -7.79
C HIS A 190 18.10 0.26 -9.01
N ILE A 191 17.04 0.52 -9.79
CA ILE A 191 17.13 1.23 -11.05
C ILE A 191 17.36 2.73 -10.84
N VAL A 192 16.59 3.37 -9.94
CA VAL A 192 16.54 4.83 -9.80
C VAL A 192 17.53 5.34 -8.75
N ALA A 193 17.65 4.61 -7.63
CA ALA A 193 18.53 5.00 -6.52
C ALA A 193 19.94 4.36 -6.61
N GLY A 194 20.16 3.47 -7.57
CA GLY A 194 21.49 2.87 -7.82
C GLY A 194 21.95 1.85 -6.80
N LEU A 195 21.04 1.28 -5.98
CA LEU A 195 21.39 0.18 -5.10
C LEU A 195 21.81 -1.06 -5.91
N SER A 196 22.80 -1.79 -5.44
CA SER A 196 23.08 -3.11 -5.99
C SER A 196 21.88 -4.04 -5.80
N LYS A 197 21.72 -5.06 -6.64
CA LYS A 197 20.63 -6.05 -6.49
C LYS A 197 20.63 -6.66 -5.09
N LYS A 198 21.79 -6.99 -4.54
CA LYS A 198 21.92 -7.54 -3.19
C LYS A 198 21.42 -6.56 -2.13
N GLN A 199 21.80 -5.29 -2.20
CA GLN A 199 21.32 -4.25 -1.26
C GLN A 199 19.81 -4.06 -1.35
N ALA A 200 19.24 -3.99 -2.57
CA ALA A 200 17.81 -3.87 -2.77
C ALA A 200 17.05 -5.06 -2.17
N ILE A 201 17.52 -6.31 -2.41
CA ILE A 201 16.91 -7.51 -1.83
C ILE A 201 16.97 -7.48 -0.30
N ILE A 202 18.12 -7.17 0.29
CA ILE A 202 18.25 -7.06 1.76
C ILE A 202 17.24 -6.03 2.30
N LEU A 203 17.16 -4.88 1.66
CA LEU A 203 16.31 -3.79 2.10
C LEU A 203 14.82 -4.17 2.07
N ILE A 204 14.33 -4.75 0.97
CA ILE A 204 12.93 -5.19 0.89
C ILE A 204 12.64 -6.36 1.85
N SER A 205 13.63 -7.24 2.11
CA SER A 205 13.48 -8.33 3.09
C SER A 205 13.33 -7.78 4.51
N ILE A 206 14.08 -6.76 4.88
CA ILE A 206 13.94 -6.07 6.18
C ILE A 206 12.51 -5.51 6.29
N PHE A 207 12.00 -4.81 5.25
CA PHE A 207 10.65 -4.27 5.26
C PHE A 207 9.58 -5.36 5.29
N PHE A 208 9.79 -6.48 4.63
CA PHE A 208 8.87 -7.62 4.70
C PHE A 208 8.80 -8.21 6.11
N ILE A 209 9.95 -8.37 6.79
CA ILE A 209 10.01 -8.83 8.19
C ILE A 209 9.29 -7.83 9.11
N LEU A 210 9.49 -6.53 8.92
CA LEU A 210 8.77 -5.49 9.67
C LEU A 210 7.25 -5.58 9.40
N THR A 211 6.84 -5.81 8.16
CA THR A 211 5.42 -6.00 7.79
C THR A 211 4.84 -7.21 8.54
N ILE A 212 5.55 -8.34 8.59
CA ILE A 212 5.11 -9.51 9.38
C ILE A 212 4.94 -9.12 10.85
N GLY A 213 5.93 -8.44 11.45
CA GLY A 213 5.88 -8.02 12.85
C GLY A 213 4.67 -7.12 13.16
N PHE A 214 4.42 -6.09 12.35
CA PHE A 214 3.26 -5.23 12.50
C PHE A 214 1.94 -5.96 12.24
N SER A 215 1.91 -6.87 11.27
CA SER A 215 0.72 -7.67 10.98
C SER A 215 0.40 -8.66 12.10
N MET A 216 1.40 -9.22 12.78
CA MET A 216 1.20 -10.05 13.98
C MET A 216 0.48 -9.26 15.07
N LEU A 217 0.94 -8.04 15.36
CA LEU A 217 0.28 -7.17 16.35
C LEU A 217 -1.15 -6.84 15.89
N GLY A 218 -1.34 -6.43 14.63
CA GLY A 218 -2.67 -6.16 14.08
C GLY A 218 -3.60 -7.37 14.15
N GLY A 219 -3.08 -8.58 13.88
CA GLY A 219 -3.82 -9.83 13.98
C GLY A 219 -4.35 -10.11 15.37
N MET A 220 -3.58 -9.83 16.43
CA MET A 220 -4.02 -9.99 17.82
C MET A 220 -5.20 -9.07 18.17
N PHE A 221 -5.25 -7.88 17.56
CA PHE A 221 -6.32 -6.91 17.83
C PHE A 221 -7.53 -7.07 16.89
N SER A 222 -7.44 -7.85 15.82
CA SER A 222 -8.55 -8.04 14.86
C SER A 222 -9.75 -8.77 15.47
N GLY A 223 -9.57 -9.53 16.54
CA GLY A 223 -10.65 -10.22 17.27
C GLY A 223 -11.47 -9.32 18.20
N PHE A 224 -11.01 -8.10 18.51
CA PHE A 224 -11.74 -7.20 19.43
C PHE A 224 -12.91 -6.44 18.76
N GLY A 225 -13.14 -6.64 17.44
CA GLY A 225 -14.23 -6.03 16.68
C GLY A 225 -15.03 -7.02 15.84
N ALA A 226 -14.85 -8.31 16.08
CA ALA A 226 -15.51 -9.39 15.34
C ALA A 226 -16.77 -9.88 16.07
#